data_3b36bcfe1d017f1d04ff7c7f1de77168
#
_entry.id   3b36bcfe1d017f1d04ff7c7f1de77168
#
_cell.length_a   1.000
_cell.length_b   1.000
_cell.length_c   1.000
_cell.angle_alpha   90.00
_cell.angle_beta   90.00
_cell.angle_gamma   90.00
#
_symmetry.space_group_name_H-M   'P 1'
#
loop_
_entity.id
_entity.type
_entity.pdbx_description
1 polymer ?
#
loop_
_entity_poly.entity_id
_entity_poly.type
_entity_poly.pdbx_seq_one_letter_code
_entity_poly.pdbx_strand_id
1 'polypeptide(L)'
;MAEFKSSAIDSDAVEAVPKQAFDVVVIGGGPAGMAAALAAHKAGARVAIVEREQHLGGILRQCIHPGFGLSHFKQELTGPEYAQRFIDQVRATNIALFLDSMVLGIDSGESTEDAAVHTVTLMSPSGMLQLTGRAVVLAMGCRERTRSEIKIPGSRPAGVFTAGLAQRYINIENLKPGSRAVILGSGDIGLIMARRCTLEGISVEGVYELMPYANGLRRNVKTVSYTHLRAHETLSDL
;
A
#
# COMPACT_ATOMS: atom_id res chain seq x y z
N MET A 1 31.91 19.01 -30.19
CA MET A 1 30.88 17.95 -30.28
C MET A 1 31.61 16.65 -30.07
N ALA A 2 31.43 16.01 -28.90
CA ALA A 2 32.02 14.71 -28.63
C ALA A 2 31.04 13.64 -29.17
N GLU A 3 31.53 12.82 -30.12
CA GLU A 3 30.79 11.69 -30.64
C GLU A 3 30.61 10.63 -29.51
N PHE A 4 29.39 10.41 -29.11
CA PHE A 4 29.02 9.25 -28.31
C PHE A 4 29.17 8.01 -29.17
N LYS A 5 30.27 7.26 -29.02
CA LYS A 5 30.38 5.91 -29.55
C LYS A 5 29.43 5.02 -28.80
N SER A 6 28.32 4.62 -29.44
CA SER A 6 27.49 3.51 -29.00
C SER A 6 28.34 2.24 -29.00
N SER A 7 28.81 1.81 -27.84
CA SER A 7 29.33 0.45 -27.69
C SER A 7 28.12 -0.48 -27.78
N ALA A 8 28.06 -1.31 -28.80
CA ALA A 8 27.08 -2.40 -28.88
C ALA A 8 27.22 -3.24 -27.60
N ILE A 9 26.12 -3.35 -26.87
CA ILE A 9 26.03 -4.28 -25.73
C ILE A 9 26.15 -5.67 -26.35
N ASP A 10 27.18 -6.41 -25.95
CA ASP A 10 27.41 -7.78 -26.39
C ASP A 10 26.21 -8.63 -25.96
N SER A 11 25.39 -9.06 -26.92
CA SER A 11 24.16 -9.81 -26.66
C SER A 11 24.42 -11.16 -25.97
N ASP A 12 25.65 -11.65 -26.04
CA ASP A 12 26.04 -12.94 -25.49
C ASP A 12 26.47 -12.90 -24.04
N ALA A 13 26.56 -11.70 -23.45
CA ALA A 13 26.95 -11.48 -22.05
C ALA A 13 25.75 -11.20 -21.11
N VAL A 14 24.51 -11.36 -21.58
CA VAL A 14 23.35 -11.24 -20.69
C VAL A 14 23.26 -12.52 -19.84
N GLU A 15 23.78 -12.44 -18.64
CA GLU A 15 23.68 -13.52 -17.64
C GLU A 15 22.19 -13.90 -17.50
N ALA A 16 21.89 -15.19 -17.65
CA ALA A 16 20.51 -15.67 -17.64
C ALA A 16 19.86 -15.31 -16.29
N VAL A 17 18.74 -14.60 -16.33
CA VAL A 17 18.00 -14.19 -15.12
C VAL A 17 17.65 -15.45 -14.31
N PRO A 18 18.05 -15.54 -13.02
CA PRO A 18 17.73 -16.69 -12.19
C PRO A 18 16.23 -16.96 -12.11
N LYS A 19 15.83 -18.24 -12.10
CA LYS A 19 14.43 -18.65 -12.04
C LYS A 19 14.15 -19.53 -10.83
N GLN A 20 13.01 -19.30 -10.17
CA GLN A 20 12.53 -20.14 -9.08
C GLN A 20 11.07 -20.51 -9.31
N ALA A 21 10.70 -21.77 -9.05
CA ALA A 21 9.36 -22.29 -9.31
C ALA A 21 8.54 -22.42 -8.02
N PHE A 22 7.28 -22.08 -8.10
CA PHE A 22 6.27 -22.18 -7.04
C PHE A 22 4.95 -22.69 -7.63
N ASP A 23 4.02 -23.10 -6.80
CA ASP A 23 2.65 -23.38 -7.24
C ASP A 23 1.86 -22.07 -7.30
N VAL A 24 2.05 -21.19 -6.31
CA VAL A 24 1.36 -19.91 -6.19
C VAL A 24 2.35 -18.79 -5.91
N VAL A 25 2.29 -17.74 -6.71
CA VAL A 25 3.01 -16.48 -6.48
C VAL A 25 2.01 -15.41 -6.05
N VAL A 26 2.16 -14.87 -4.87
CA VAL A 26 1.33 -13.79 -4.32
C VAL A 26 2.06 -12.46 -4.44
N ILE A 27 1.47 -11.51 -5.14
CA ILE A 27 2.04 -10.17 -5.33
C ILE A 27 1.39 -9.20 -4.34
N GLY A 28 2.17 -8.77 -3.35
CA GLY A 28 1.79 -7.91 -2.27
C GLY A 28 1.73 -8.62 -0.92
N GLY A 29 2.53 -8.15 0.03
CA GLY A 29 2.66 -8.67 1.41
C GLY A 29 1.73 -7.98 2.41
N GLY A 30 0.65 -7.34 1.95
CA GLY A 30 -0.40 -6.77 2.78
C GLY A 30 -1.33 -7.84 3.37
N PRO A 31 -2.40 -7.44 4.09
CA PRO A 31 -3.29 -8.39 4.77
C PRO A 31 -3.94 -9.40 3.82
N ALA A 32 -4.37 -8.95 2.64
CA ALA A 32 -4.98 -9.83 1.65
C ALA A 32 -3.98 -10.85 1.09
N GLY A 33 -2.75 -10.41 0.79
CA GLY A 33 -1.70 -11.29 0.27
C GLY A 33 -1.25 -12.31 1.30
N MET A 34 -1.05 -11.91 2.54
CA MET A 34 -0.69 -12.84 3.63
C MET A 34 -1.79 -13.89 3.87
N ALA A 35 -3.06 -13.46 3.87
CA ALA A 35 -4.18 -14.39 4.03
C ALA A 35 -4.27 -15.38 2.87
N ALA A 36 -4.10 -14.92 1.62
CA ALA A 36 -4.10 -15.77 0.44
C ALA A 36 -2.93 -16.77 0.47
N ALA A 37 -1.73 -16.30 0.81
CA ALA A 37 -0.54 -17.15 0.92
C ALA A 37 -0.69 -18.24 1.98
N LEU A 38 -1.22 -17.89 3.17
CA LEU A 38 -1.48 -18.86 4.23
C LEU A 38 -2.55 -19.89 3.81
N ALA A 39 -3.59 -19.46 3.11
CA ALA A 39 -4.62 -20.37 2.61
C ALA A 39 -4.06 -21.34 1.56
N ALA A 40 -3.28 -20.86 0.61
CA ALA A 40 -2.63 -21.69 -0.40
C ALA A 40 -1.62 -22.66 0.23
N HIS A 41 -0.81 -22.18 1.18
CA HIS A 41 0.14 -23.02 1.93
C HIS A 41 -0.57 -24.13 2.71
N LYS A 42 -1.68 -23.80 3.39
CA LYS A 42 -2.51 -24.79 4.11
C LYS A 42 -3.08 -25.86 3.18
N ALA A 43 -3.33 -25.54 1.92
CA ALA A 43 -3.75 -26.48 0.88
C ALA A 43 -2.60 -27.31 0.30
N GLY A 44 -1.38 -27.18 0.81
CA GLY A 44 -0.20 -27.94 0.40
C GLY A 44 0.59 -27.31 -0.76
N ALA A 45 0.26 -26.11 -1.20
CA ALA A 45 0.97 -25.42 -2.27
C ALA A 45 2.33 -24.89 -1.79
N ARG A 46 3.31 -24.91 -2.69
CA ARG A 46 4.58 -24.18 -2.53
C ARG A 46 4.34 -22.71 -2.91
N VAL A 47 4.45 -21.81 -1.94
CA VAL A 47 4.01 -20.40 -2.08
C VAL A 47 5.19 -19.45 -1.97
N ALA A 48 5.16 -18.40 -2.80
CA ALA A 48 6.01 -17.21 -2.66
C ALA A 48 5.15 -15.96 -2.44
N ILE A 49 5.63 -15.05 -1.60
CA ILE A 49 5.10 -13.67 -1.48
C ILE A 49 6.17 -12.72 -2.01
N VAL A 50 5.78 -11.83 -2.94
CA VAL A 50 6.61 -10.74 -3.44
C VAL A 50 6.08 -9.44 -2.86
N GLU A 51 6.92 -8.70 -2.13
CA GLU A 51 6.56 -7.43 -1.51
C GLU A 51 7.61 -6.36 -1.85
N ARG A 52 7.15 -5.21 -2.32
CA ARG A 52 8.03 -4.09 -2.71
C ARG A 52 8.66 -3.38 -1.51
N GLU A 53 8.04 -3.43 -0.35
CA GLU A 53 8.59 -2.87 0.88
C GLU A 53 9.51 -3.89 1.57
N GLN A 54 10.36 -3.39 2.45
CA GLN A 54 11.27 -4.24 3.23
C GLN A 54 10.55 -5.08 4.30
N HIS A 55 9.26 -4.85 4.48
CA HIS A 55 8.47 -5.48 5.52
C HIS A 55 7.08 -5.86 5.02
N LEU A 56 6.57 -6.97 5.50
CA LEU A 56 5.18 -7.36 5.34
C LEU A 56 4.25 -6.44 6.13
N GLY A 57 2.94 -6.47 5.81
CA GLY A 57 1.88 -5.76 6.53
C GLY A 57 1.19 -4.69 5.69
N GLY A 58 1.83 -4.20 4.63
CA GLY A 58 1.26 -3.23 3.71
C GLY A 58 0.75 -1.97 4.43
N ILE A 59 -0.40 -1.46 4.01
CA ILE A 59 -1.01 -0.23 4.53
C ILE A 59 -1.32 -0.29 6.03
N LEU A 60 -1.52 -1.48 6.60
CA LEU A 60 -1.83 -1.62 8.02
C LEU A 60 -0.72 -1.10 8.93
N ARG A 61 0.54 -1.13 8.47
CA ARG A 61 1.67 -0.64 9.25
C ARG A 61 1.54 0.83 9.63
N GLN A 62 0.93 1.64 8.78
CA GLN A 62 0.72 3.06 9.04
C GLN A 62 -0.64 3.37 9.69
N CYS A 63 -1.57 2.41 9.76
CA CYS A 63 -2.89 2.56 10.36
C CYS A 63 -2.83 2.35 11.88
N ILE A 64 -2.18 3.24 12.63
CA ILE A 64 -1.94 3.10 14.08
C ILE A 64 -3.18 3.38 14.95
N HIS A 65 -4.36 3.55 14.33
CA HIS A 65 -5.63 3.71 15.02
C HIS A 65 -6.32 2.34 15.26
N PRO A 66 -7.20 2.20 16.26
CA PRO A 66 -7.98 1.00 16.51
C PRO A 66 -9.09 0.82 15.46
N GLY A 67 -9.70 -0.37 15.45
CA GLY A 67 -10.83 -0.73 14.60
C GLY A 67 -10.60 -1.96 13.72
N PHE A 68 -9.48 -2.61 13.87
CA PHE A 68 -9.14 -3.86 13.17
C PHE A 68 -9.38 -5.08 14.08
N GLY A 69 -9.55 -6.25 13.50
CA GLY A 69 -9.54 -7.53 14.20
C GLY A 69 -10.84 -7.98 14.84
N LEU A 70 -11.85 -7.13 15.00
CA LEU A 70 -13.11 -7.47 15.68
C LEU A 70 -13.82 -8.68 15.08
N SER A 71 -13.89 -8.77 13.75
CA SER A 71 -14.54 -9.88 13.06
C SER A 71 -13.70 -11.17 13.08
N HIS A 72 -12.39 -11.05 12.90
CA HIS A 72 -11.48 -12.18 12.73
C HIS A 72 -10.90 -12.68 14.06
N PHE A 73 -10.34 -11.78 14.86
CA PHE A 73 -9.68 -12.11 16.12
C PHE A 73 -10.55 -11.90 17.36
N LYS A 74 -11.78 -11.39 17.19
CA LYS A 74 -12.70 -11.03 18.30
C LYS A 74 -12.07 -10.04 19.31
N GLN A 75 -11.09 -9.27 18.85
CA GLN A 75 -10.37 -8.24 19.61
C GLN A 75 -10.25 -6.98 18.78
N GLU A 76 -10.35 -5.84 19.43
CA GLU A 76 -10.05 -4.57 18.79
C GLU A 76 -8.53 -4.36 18.80
N LEU A 77 -7.96 -4.21 17.61
CA LEU A 77 -6.53 -4.08 17.37
C LEU A 77 -6.27 -2.80 16.57
N THR A 78 -5.05 -2.28 16.69
CA THR A 78 -4.51 -1.33 15.72
C THR A 78 -4.10 -2.04 14.42
N GLY A 79 -3.86 -1.29 13.34
CA GLY A 79 -3.41 -1.88 12.07
C GLY A 79 -2.11 -2.68 12.21
N PRO A 80 -1.04 -2.13 12.86
CA PRO A 80 0.19 -2.87 13.09
C PRO A 80 0.01 -4.16 13.91
N GLU A 81 -0.79 -4.13 14.97
CA GLU A 81 -1.09 -5.34 15.77
C GLU A 81 -1.81 -6.40 14.96
N TYR A 82 -2.78 -5.98 14.14
CA TYR A 82 -3.48 -6.89 13.24
C TYR A 82 -2.51 -7.50 12.20
N ALA A 83 -1.68 -6.66 11.57
CA ALA A 83 -0.68 -7.12 10.61
C ALA A 83 0.32 -8.09 11.24
N GLN A 84 0.79 -7.80 12.46
CA GLN A 84 1.78 -8.61 13.15
C GLN A 84 1.28 -10.03 13.39
N ARG A 85 0.01 -10.23 13.71
CA ARG A 85 -0.58 -11.57 13.88
C ARG A 85 -0.53 -12.41 12.60
N PHE A 86 -0.69 -11.80 11.44
CA PHE A 86 -0.55 -12.48 10.15
C PHE A 86 0.92 -12.69 9.78
N ILE A 87 1.77 -11.72 10.07
CA ILE A 87 3.22 -11.83 9.85
C ILE A 87 3.79 -13.01 10.64
N ASP A 88 3.39 -13.17 11.89
CA ASP A 88 3.85 -14.27 12.74
C ASP A 88 3.39 -15.63 12.19
N GLN A 89 2.16 -15.71 11.69
CA GLN A 89 1.66 -16.93 11.04
C GLN A 89 2.45 -17.24 9.76
N VAL A 90 2.72 -16.25 8.91
CA VAL A 90 3.53 -16.43 7.69
C VAL A 90 4.95 -16.87 8.03
N ARG A 91 5.58 -16.26 9.01
CA ARG A 91 6.94 -16.62 9.47
C ARG A 91 7.05 -18.00 10.09
N ALA A 92 5.95 -18.53 10.61
CA ALA A 92 5.89 -19.90 11.13
C ALA A 92 5.75 -20.97 10.03
N THR A 93 5.72 -20.58 8.77
CA THR A 93 5.64 -21.45 7.59
C THR A 93 6.94 -21.45 6.79
N ASN A 94 6.98 -22.27 5.73
CA ASN A 94 8.04 -22.25 4.72
C ASN A 94 7.69 -21.45 3.47
N ILE A 95 6.73 -20.50 3.56
CA ILE A 95 6.42 -19.56 2.48
C ILE A 95 7.67 -18.74 2.17
N ALA A 96 8.07 -18.72 0.90
CA ALA A 96 9.21 -17.93 0.46
C ALA A 96 8.85 -16.43 0.42
N LEU A 97 9.73 -15.59 0.97
CA LEU A 97 9.53 -14.14 1.03
C LEU A 97 10.56 -13.42 0.16
N PHE A 98 10.07 -12.67 -0.81
CA PHE A 98 10.84 -11.77 -1.65
C PHE A 98 10.45 -10.34 -1.26
N LEU A 99 11.12 -9.81 -0.24
CA LEU A 99 10.96 -8.44 0.25
C LEU A 99 11.85 -7.48 -0.55
N ASP A 100 11.58 -6.17 -0.46
CA ASP A 100 12.29 -5.15 -1.22
C ASP A 100 12.37 -5.48 -2.72
N SER A 101 11.28 -6.06 -3.25
CA SER A 101 11.22 -6.65 -4.58
C SER A 101 10.03 -6.11 -5.37
N MET A 102 10.34 -5.36 -6.42
CA MET A 102 9.35 -4.76 -7.31
C MET A 102 9.03 -5.70 -8.46
N VAL A 103 7.75 -6.05 -8.64
CA VAL A 103 7.29 -6.77 -9.84
C VAL A 103 7.29 -5.82 -11.04
N LEU A 104 7.99 -6.21 -12.09
CA LEU A 104 8.09 -5.46 -13.34
C LEU A 104 7.08 -5.92 -14.39
N GLY A 105 6.76 -7.22 -14.40
CA GLY A 105 5.84 -7.79 -15.38
C GLY A 105 5.38 -9.18 -14.99
N ILE A 106 4.28 -9.59 -15.61
CA ILE A 106 3.70 -10.93 -15.51
C ILE A 106 3.44 -11.40 -16.93
N ASP A 107 4.12 -12.46 -17.32
CA ASP A 107 3.91 -13.11 -18.60
C ASP A 107 3.12 -14.40 -18.38
N SER A 108 1.99 -14.51 -19.05
CA SER A 108 1.21 -15.75 -19.07
C SER A 108 1.71 -16.59 -20.22
N GLY A 109 2.38 -17.68 -19.90
CA GLY A 109 2.79 -18.66 -20.89
C GLY A 109 1.61 -19.34 -21.60
N GLU A 110 1.88 -19.98 -22.74
CA GLU A 110 0.87 -20.78 -23.41
C GLU A 110 0.38 -21.89 -22.47
N SER A 111 -0.94 -22.02 -22.36
CA SER A 111 -1.59 -23.10 -21.62
C SER A 111 -1.30 -24.41 -22.35
N THR A 112 -0.43 -25.23 -21.78
CA THR A 112 -0.37 -26.65 -22.17
C THR A 112 -1.50 -27.40 -21.48
N GLU A 113 -1.92 -28.57 -22.00
CA GLU A 113 -3.06 -29.34 -21.47
C GLU A 113 -2.97 -29.63 -19.96
N ASP A 114 -1.78 -29.52 -19.35
CA ASP A 114 -1.54 -29.86 -17.94
C ASP A 114 -1.40 -28.68 -16.98
N ALA A 115 -0.99 -27.49 -17.40
CA ALA A 115 -0.99 -26.27 -16.55
C ALA A 115 -0.54 -25.01 -17.31
N ALA A 116 -1.23 -23.90 -17.11
CA ALA A 116 -0.70 -22.57 -17.41
C ALA A 116 0.47 -22.26 -16.45
N VAL A 117 1.60 -21.83 -16.99
CA VAL A 117 2.74 -21.36 -16.17
C VAL A 117 2.90 -19.86 -16.39
N HIS A 118 2.73 -19.10 -15.33
CA HIS A 118 2.97 -17.65 -15.33
C HIS A 118 4.40 -17.38 -14.91
N THR A 119 5.06 -16.43 -15.58
CA THR A 119 6.37 -15.92 -15.19
C THR A 119 6.23 -14.52 -14.63
N VAL A 120 6.62 -14.32 -13.39
CA VAL A 120 6.64 -13.03 -12.69
C VAL A 120 8.09 -12.56 -12.67
N THR A 121 8.38 -11.48 -13.40
CA THR A 121 9.69 -10.83 -13.40
C THR A 121 9.72 -9.76 -12.34
N LEU A 122 10.73 -9.80 -11.48
CA LEU A 122 10.91 -8.86 -10.40
C LEU A 122 12.36 -8.35 -10.32
N MET A 123 12.51 -7.19 -9.73
CA MET A 123 13.78 -6.55 -9.44
C MET A 123 13.91 -6.30 -7.96
N SER A 124 15.06 -6.64 -7.41
CA SER A 124 15.44 -6.44 -6.01
C SER A 124 16.81 -5.76 -5.93
N PRO A 125 17.30 -5.36 -4.74
CA PRO A 125 18.66 -4.84 -4.58
C PRO A 125 19.76 -5.80 -5.05
N SER A 126 19.48 -7.12 -5.08
CA SER A 126 20.41 -8.15 -5.57
C SER A 126 20.32 -8.40 -7.08
N GLY A 127 19.46 -7.69 -7.80
CA GLY A 127 19.28 -7.82 -9.24
C GLY A 127 17.92 -8.37 -9.65
N MET A 128 17.83 -8.80 -10.91
CA MET A 128 16.60 -9.33 -11.49
C MET A 128 16.43 -10.81 -11.13
N LEU A 129 15.19 -11.22 -10.94
CA LEU A 129 14.79 -12.59 -10.67
C LEU A 129 13.46 -12.90 -11.37
N GLN A 130 13.27 -14.13 -11.80
CA GLN A 130 12.00 -14.64 -12.31
C GLN A 130 11.43 -15.72 -11.38
N LEU A 131 10.16 -15.54 -11.02
CA LEU A 131 9.40 -16.59 -10.32
C LEU A 131 8.41 -17.18 -11.31
N THR A 132 8.32 -18.50 -11.36
CA THR A 132 7.27 -19.17 -12.11
C THR A 132 6.22 -19.74 -11.17
N GLY A 133 4.95 -19.70 -11.59
CA GLY A 133 3.84 -20.20 -10.78
C GLY A 133 2.69 -20.69 -11.64
N ARG A 134 1.96 -21.68 -11.13
CA ARG A 134 0.71 -22.17 -11.77
C ARG A 134 -0.43 -21.18 -11.56
N ALA A 135 -0.36 -20.38 -10.51
CA ALA A 135 -1.31 -19.30 -10.24
C ALA A 135 -0.59 -18.07 -9.69
N VAL A 136 -1.11 -16.89 -10.04
CA VAL A 136 -0.66 -15.60 -9.52
C VAL A 136 -1.83 -14.92 -8.81
N VAL A 137 -1.62 -14.52 -7.56
CA VAL A 137 -2.60 -13.79 -6.78
C VAL A 137 -2.19 -12.31 -6.71
N LEU A 138 -3.02 -11.43 -7.24
CA LEU A 138 -2.80 -9.98 -7.21
C LEU A 138 -3.40 -9.38 -5.92
N ALA A 139 -2.55 -9.02 -4.97
CA ALA A 139 -2.92 -8.45 -3.68
C ALA A 139 -2.23 -7.10 -3.41
N MET A 140 -2.05 -6.32 -4.46
CA MET A 140 -1.25 -5.08 -4.48
C MET A 140 -1.92 -3.89 -3.79
N GLY A 141 -3.13 -4.06 -3.28
CA GLY A 141 -3.91 -2.98 -2.68
C GLY A 141 -4.45 -1.99 -3.72
N CYS A 142 -4.68 -0.77 -3.27
CA CYS A 142 -5.15 0.31 -4.14
C CYS A 142 -4.24 1.54 -4.02
N ARG A 143 -4.40 2.47 -4.96
CA ARG A 143 -3.71 3.76 -4.96
C ARG A 143 -4.72 4.86 -4.64
N GLU A 144 -4.33 5.78 -3.79
CA GLU A 144 -5.08 7.01 -3.57
C GLU A 144 -5.07 7.88 -4.83
N ARG A 145 -6.20 8.52 -5.10
CA ARG A 145 -6.27 9.51 -6.18
C ARG A 145 -5.47 10.75 -5.81
N THR A 146 -4.58 11.13 -6.70
CA THR A 146 -3.76 12.33 -6.54
C THR A 146 -4.57 13.59 -6.82
N ARG A 147 -4.02 14.76 -6.46
CA ARG A 147 -4.62 16.06 -6.78
C ARG A 147 -4.98 16.19 -8.26
N SER A 148 -4.13 15.71 -9.15
CA SER A 148 -4.37 15.79 -10.60
C SER A 148 -5.53 14.89 -11.04
N GLU A 149 -5.69 13.72 -10.44
CA GLU A 149 -6.76 12.79 -10.76
C GLU A 149 -8.13 13.29 -10.28
N ILE A 150 -8.16 14.00 -9.15
CA ILE A 150 -9.40 14.65 -8.66
C ILE A 150 -9.60 16.06 -9.24
N LYS A 151 -8.72 16.50 -10.16
CA LYS A 151 -8.83 17.72 -10.95
C LYS A 151 -8.96 19.01 -10.12
N ILE A 152 -8.30 19.11 -8.98
CA ILE A 152 -8.26 20.34 -8.20
C ILE A 152 -7.53 21.43 -9.00
N PRO A 153 -8.18 22.56 -9.31
CA PRO A 153 -7.59 23.64 -10.11
C PRO A 153 -6.47 24.40 -9.38
N GLY A 154 -5.81 25.29 -10.09
CA GLY A 154 -4.81 26.22 -9.56
C GLY A 154 -3.37 25.72 -9.71
N SER A 155 -2.42 26.44 -9.10
CA SER A 155 -0.99 26.13 -9.12
C SER A 155 -0.72 24.79 -8.41
N ARG A 156 0.48 24.24 -8.64
CA ARG A 156 0.93 22.98 -7.98
C ARG A 156 1.99 23.30 -6.92
N PRO A 157 1.59 23.88 -5.77
CA PRO A 157 2.53 24.16 -4.70
C PRO A 157 3.08 22.87 -4.10
N ALA A 158 4.25 22.92 -3.47
CA ALA A 158 4.70 21.89 -2.57
C ALA A 158 3.74 21.78 -1.37
N GLY A 159 3.69 20.62 -0.72
CA GLY A 159 2.85 20.41 0.46
C GLY A 159 1.43 19.92 0.18
N VAL A 160 1.11 19.56 -1.06
CA VAL A 160 -0.15 18.88 -1.40
C VAL A 160 0.07 17.37 -1.38
N PHE A 161 -0.45 16.72 -0.37
CA PHE A 161 -0.29 15.29 -0.12
C PHE A 161 -1.64 14.57 -0.20
N THR A 162 -1.62 13.29 -0.60
CA THR A 162 -2.72 12.39 -0.30
C THR A 162 -2.72 12.08 1.20
N ALA A 163 -3.88 11.73 1.75
CA ALA A 163 -4.00 11.47 3.19
C ALA A 163 -3.11 10.31 3.64
N GLY A 164 -3.01 9.23 2.83
CA GLY A 164 -2.17 8.08 3.14
C GLY A 164 -0.67 8.39 3.05
N LEU A 165 -0.25 9.27 2.13
CA LEU A 165 1.14 9.72 2.09
C LEU A 165 1.49 10.56 3.33
N ALA A 166 0.62 11.46 3.73
CA ALA A 166 0.81 12.23 4.97
C ALA A 166 0.83 11.32 6.20
N GLN A 167 -0.02 10.29 6.21
CA GLN A 167 -0.05 9.26 7.26
C GLN A 167 1.27 8.47 7.31
N ARG A 168 1.84 8.11 6.16
CA ARG A 168 3.14 7.44 6.07
C ARG A 168 4.24 8.32 6.66
N TYR A 169 4.32 9.58 6.26
CA TYR A 169 5.31 10.51 6.81
C TYR A 169 5.27 10.57 8.34
N ILE A 170 4.08 10.73 8.90
CA ILE A 170 3.93 10.85 10.35
C ILE A 170 4.17 9.52 11.05
N ASN A 171 3.53 8.43 10.60
CA ASN A 171 3.44 7.19 11.38
C ASN A 171 4.57 6.19 11.09
N ILE A 172 5.25 6.28 9.96
CA ILE A 172 6.35 5.38 9.57
C ILE A 172 7.68 6.11 9.57
N GLU A 173 7.73 7.27 8.90
CA GLU A 173 8.98 8.01 8.71
C GLU A 173 9.28 8.97 9.87
N ASN A 174 8.34 9.15 10.80
CA ASN A 174 8.43 10.07 11.93
C ASN A 174 8.76 11.51 11.48
N LEU A 175 8.18 11.92 10.35
CA LEU A 175 8.37 13.23 9.74
C LEU A 175 7.08 14.05 9.84
N LYS A 176 7.22 15.32 10.17
CA LYS A 176 6.12 16.28 10.21
C LYS A 176 6.00 16.97 8.85
N PRO A 177 4.93 16.70 8.04
CA PRO A 177 4.84 17.21 6.68
C PRO A 177 4.61 18.73 6.59
N GLY A 178 4.28 19.37 7.71
CA GLY A 178 4.07 20.81 7.79
C GLY A 178 3.65 21.23 9.19
N SER A 179 3.49 22.54 9.42
CA SER A 179 3.01 23.09 10.70
C SER A 179 1.52 23.45 10.69
N ARG A 180 0.94 23.65 9.51
CA ARG A 180 -0.48 23.96 9.30
C ARG A 180 -1.02 23.05 8.20
N ALA A 181 -2.26 22.58 8.34
CA ALA A 181 -2.92 21.70 7.40
C ALA A 181 -4.35 22.11 7.13
N VAL A 182 -4.76 21.94 5.88
CA VAL A 182 -6.15 21.96 5.43
C VAL A 182 -6.44 20.57 4.85
N ILE A 183 -7.56 19.98 5.22
CA ILE A 183 -7.95 18.64 4.77
C ILE A 183 -9.16 18.77 3.86
N LEU A 184 -9.05 18.19 2.68
CA LEU A 184 -10.14 18.11 1.72
C LEU A 184 -10.74 16.71 1.74
N GLY A 185 -12.00 16.62 2.16
CA GLY A 185 -12.75 15.39 2.32
C GLY A 185 -12.91 14.95 3.79
N SER A 186 -14.13 14.64 4.18
CA SER A 186 -14.53 14.19 5.51
C SER A 186 -14.79 12.69 5.58
N GLY A 187 -14.22 11.92 4.65
CA GLY A 187 -14.16 10.46 4.76
C GLY A 187 -13.30 10.02 5.96
N ASP A 188 -13.37 8.75 6.33
CA ASP A 188 -12.68 8.23 7.52
C ASP A 188 -11.19 8.59 7.57
N ILE A 189 -10.49 8.46 6.44
CA ILE A 189 -9.04 8.76 6.39
C ILE A 189 -8.78 10.25 6.63
N GLY A 190 -9.60 11.14 6.04
CA GLY A 190 -9.49 12.59 6.28
C GLY A 190 -9.68 12.96 7.74
N LEU A 191 -10.71 12.40 8.38
CA LEU A 191 -10.99 12.63 9.81
C LEU A 191 -9.92 12.05 10.73
N ILE A 192 -9.45 10.82 10.45
CA ILE A 192 -8.35 10.20 11.18
C ILE A 192 -7.08 11.05 11.09
N MET A 193 -6.78 11.57 9.88
CA MET A 193 -5.63 12.43 9.67
C MET A 193 -5.77 13.80 10.31
N ALA A 194 -6.97 14.39 10.33
CA ALA A 194 -7.22 15.62 11.08
C ALA A 194 -6.84 15.46 12.56
N ARG A 195 -7.35 14.41 13.19
CA ARG A 195 -7.00 14.08 14.56
C ARG A 195 -5.50 13.81 14.73
N ARG A 196 -4.91 13.01 13.83
CA ARG A 196 -3.49 12.66 13.93
C ARG A 196 -2.59 13.89 13.79
N CYS A 197 -2.84 14.74 12.81
CA CYS A 197 -2.12 16.00 12.64
C CYS A 197 -2.17 16.86 13.91
N THR A 198 -3.34 17.01 14.51
CA THR A 198 -3.50 17.78 15.75
C THR A 198 -2.66 17.20 16.89
N LEU A 199 -2.65 15.87 17.06
CA LEU A 199 -1.86 15.20 18.10
C LEU A 199 -0.35 15.35 17.89
N GLU A 200 0.09 15.53 16.65
CA GLU A 200 1.50 15.80 16.30
C GLU A 200 1.84 17.30 16.31
N GLY A 201 0.93 18.15 16.78
CA GLY A 201 1.14 19.58 16.87
C GLY A 201 1.15 20.27 15.50
N ILE A 202 0.41 19.75 14.53
CA ILE A 202 0.08 20.42 13.26
C ILE A 202 -1.26 21.12 13.46
N SER A 203 -1.32 22.43 13.21
CA SER A 203 -2.57 23.20 13.28
C SER A 203 -3.46 22.80 12.11
N VAL A 204 -4.58 22.14 12.38
CA VAL A 204 -5.59 21.82 11.37
C VAL A 204 -6.54 22.98 11.26
N GLU A 205 -6.47 23.76 10.18
CA GLU A 205 -7.27 24.96 9.94
C GLU A 205 -8.73 24.64 9.59
N GLY A 206 -8.96 23.45 9.01
CA GLY A 206 -10.29 22.97 8.68
C GLY A 206 -10.29 21.65 7.92
N VAL A 207 -11.45 20.99 7.96
CA VAL A 207 -11.79 19.84 7.13
C VAL A 207 -12.96 20.27 6.24
N TYR A 208 -12.74 20.28 4.94
CA TYR A 208 -13.70 20.74 3.94
C TYR A 208 -14.32 19.55 3.23
N GLU A 209 -15.64 19.57 3.08
CA GLU A 209 -16.43 18.51 2.45
C GLU A 209 -17.29 19.09 1.33
N LEU A 210 -17.36 18.37 0.21
CA LEU A 210 -18.22 18.74 -0.91
C LEU A 210 -19.70 18.49 -0.61
N MET A 211 -19.98 17.43 0.17
CA MET A 211 -21.34 17.05 0.53
C MET A 211 -21.81 17.87 1.77
N PRO A 212 -23.11 18.13 1.92
CA PRO A 212 -23.65 18.87 3.08
C PRO A 212 -23.61 18.06 4.39
N TYR A 213 -22.89 16.96 4.42
CA TYR A 213 -22.73 16.10 5.59
C TYR A 213 -21.36 15.43 5.58
N ALA A 214 -20.84 15.14 6.77
CA ALA A 214 -19.59 14.40 6.91
C ALA A 214 -19.78 12.93 6.49
N ASN A 215 -18.89 12.43 5.64
CA ASN A 215 -19.03 11.12 4.98
C ASN A 215 -18.33 9.97 5.73
N GLY A 216 -17.62 10.25 6.81
CA GLY A 216 -16.95 9.25 7.64
C GLY A 216 -17.86 8.61 8.70
N LEU A 217 -17.38 7.56 9.34
CA LEU A 217 -18.06 6.90 10.45
C LEU A 217 -18.33 7.87 11.61
N ARG A 218 -19.51 7.75 12.23
CA ARG A 218 -19.94 8.64 13.33
C ARG A 218 -18.90 8.79 14.45
N ARG A 219 -18.14 7.74 14.77
CA ARG A 219 -17.08 7.80 15.77
C ARG A 219 -15.95 8.75 15.34
N ASN A 220 -15.54 8.73 14.07
CA ASN A 220 -14.49 9.58 13.54
C ASN A 220 -14.98 11.03 13.43
N VAL A 221 -16.23 11.24 13.00
CA VAL A 221 -16.87 12.56 12.97
C VAL A 221 -16.87 13.17 14.38
N LYS A 222 -17.32 12.43 15.40
CA LYS A 222 -17.34 12.90 16.80
C LYS A 222 -15.95 13.32 17.30
N THR A 223 -14.91 12.58 16.92
CA THR A 223 -13.54 12.84 17.37
C THR A 223 -12.99 14.16 16.85
N VAL A 224 -13.47 14.63 15.69
CA VAL A 224 -13.01 15.86 15.02
C VAL A 224 -13.98 17.03 15.23
N SER A 225 -15.28 16.77 15.47
CA SER A 225 -16.31 17.80 15.62
C SER A 225 -16.07 18.74 16.80
N TYR A 226 -15.37 18.31 17.84
CA TYR A 226 -15.01 19.15 18.98
C TYR A 226 -13.84 20.11 18.70
N THR A 227 -13.11 19.90 17.62
CA THR A 227 -11.88 20.64 17.38
C THR A 227 -11.86 21.44 16.08
N HIS A 228 -12.41 20.98 14.96
CA HIS A 228 -12.15 21.61 13.67
C HIS A 228 -13.20 21.37 12.57
N LEU A 229 -14.32 20.69 12.83
CA LEU A 229 -15.40 20.58 11.83
C LEU A 229 -16.14 21.92 11.72
N ARG A 230 -15.70 22.74 10.80
CA ARG A 230 -16.58 23.69 10.11
C ARG A 230 -17.27 22.91 8.99
N ALA A 231 -18.19 22.02 9.35
CA ALA A 231 -19.17 21.50 8.41
C ALA A 231 -20.06 22.67 8.00
N HIS A 232 -20.23 22.89 6.71
CA HIS A 232 -21.18 23.77 6.03
C HIS A 232 -20.64 25.03 5.34
N GLU A 233 -19.39 25.09 4.96
CA GLU A 233 -19.10 25.99 3.83
C GLU A 233 -19.03 25.09 2.59
N THR A 234 -20.16 24.91 1.93
CA THR A 234 -20.21 24.34 0.58
C THR A 234 -19.49 25.30 -0.35
N LEU A 235 -18.73 24.76 -1.31
CA LEU A 235 -18.11 25.56 -2.39
C LEU A 235 -19.12 26.36 -3.24
N SER A 236 -20.43 26.26 -2.93
CA SER A 236 -21.49 27.05 -3.50
C SER A 236 -21.66 28.42 -2.84
N ASP A 237 -21.00 28.70 -1.72
CA ASP A 237 -21.08 29.98 -1.01
C ASP A 237 -19.81 30.84 -1.23
N LEU A 238 -18.94 30.42 -2.15
CA LEU A 238 -17.85 31.19 -2.74
C LEU A 238 -18.15 31.47 -4.21
#